data_87d30fa1f7c5c5439b70a936673b2d16
#
_entry.id   87d30fa1f7c5c5439b70a936673b2d16
#
_cell.length_a   1.000
_cell.length_b   1.000
_cell.length_c   1.000
_cell.angle_alpha   90.00
_cell.angle_beta   90.00
_cell.angle_gamma   90.00
#
_symmetry.space_group_name_H-M   'P 1'
#
loop_
_entity.id
_entity.type
_entity.pdbx_description
1 polymer ?
#
loop_
_entity_poly.entity_id
_entity_poly.type
_entity_poly.pdbx_seq_one_letter_code
_entity_poly.pdbx_strand_id
1 'polypeptide(L)' 'NMTVEDYIALKKMCDRFPEFPTNVQDRMIRDIWTPIATRLHVPEVPNLHPILLAEATVMKYGRMHGLM' A
#
# COMPACT_ATOMS: atom_id res chain seq x y z
N ASN A 1 -7.47 5.49 -10.87
CA ASN A 1 -6.20 6.16 -10.57
C ASN A 1 -6.05 6.41 -9.08
N MET A 2 -4.80 6.48 -8.64
CA MET A 2 -4.49 6.75 -7.24
C MET A 2 -4.58 8.24 -6.94
N THR A 3 -5.20 8.59 -5.83
CA THR A 3 -5.32 9.98 -5.40
C THR A 3 -4.20 10.33 -4.41
N VAL A 4 -4.03 11.63 -4.13
CA VAL A 4 -3.08 12.08 -3.12
C VAL A 4 -3.45 11.51 -1.75
N GLU A 5 -4.74 11.45 -1.43
CA GLU A 5 -5.21 10.87 -0.18
C GLU A 5 -4.84 9.39 -0.07
N ASP A 6 -4.96 8.64 -1.16
CA ASP A 6 -4.55 7.24 -1.20
C ASP A 6 -3.05 7.12 -0.92
N TYR A 7 -2.24 7.96 -1.56
CA TYR A 7 -0.80 7.99 -1.37
C TYR A 7 -0.43 8.23 0.09
N ILE A 8 -1.06 9.24 0.71
CA ILE A 8 -0.79 9.59 2.10
C ILE A 8 -1.15 8.42 3.02
N ALA A 9 -2.32 7.83 2.82
CA ALA A 9 -2.77 6.70 3.64
C ALA A 9 -1.84 5.50 3.49
N LEU A 10 -1.47 5.15 2.26
CA LEU A 10 -0.57 4.03 2.01
C LEU A 10 0.82 4.28 2.57
N LYS A 11 1.34 5.48 2.40
CA LYS A 11 2.68 5.80 2.90
C LYS A 11 2.73 5.70 4.42
N LYS A 12 1.72 6.22 5.11
CA LYS A 12 1.65 6.11 6.57
C LYS A 12 1.56 4.65 7.01
N MET A 13 0.75 3.87 6.32
CA MET A 13 0.65 2.44 6.60
C MET A 13 2.00 1.75 6.43
N CYS A 14 2.66 1.95 5.29
CA CYS A 14 3.94 1.30 4.99
C CYS A 14 5.02 1.71 5.99
N ASP A 15 5.09 2.99 6.34
CA ASP A 15 6.12 3.50 7.25
C ASP A 15 6.00 2.88 8.63
N ARG A 16 4.79 2.55 9.09
CA ARG A 16 4.56 2.02 10.43
C ARG A 16 4.25 0.53 10.47
N PHE A 17 4.14 -0.09 9.32
CA PHE A 17 3.71 -1.48 9.21
C PHE A 17 4.50 -2.44 10.10
N PRO A 18 5.85 -2.37 10.12
CA PRO A 18 6.62 -3.31 10.95
C PRO A 18 6.36 -3.18 12.45
N GLU A 19 5.82 -2.04 12.90
CA GLU A 19 5.56 -1.80 14.31
C GLU A 19 4.26 -2.41 14.80
N PHE A 20 3.39 -2.83 13.89
CA PHE A 20 2.07 -3.36 14.24
C PHE A 20 2.10 -4.86 14.46
N PRO A 21 1.31 -5.39 15.42
CA PRO A 21 1.15 -6.84 15.53
C PRO A 21 0.44 -7.40 14.30
N THR A 22 0.62 -8.71 14.09
CA THR A 22 0.15 -9.37 12.86
C THR A 22 -1.34 -9.15 12.59
N ASN A 23 -2.19 -9.22 13.61
CA ASN A 23 -3.62 -9.04 13.42
C ASN A 23 -3.96 -7.62 12.94
N VAL A 24 -3.20 -6.62 13.39
CA VAL A 24 -3.38 -5.24 12.93
C VAL A 24 -2.84 -5.08 11.51
N GLN A 25 -1.69 -5.70 11.22
CA GLN A 25 -1.13 -5.69 9.87
C GLN A 25 -2.14 -6.26 8.86
N ASP A 26 -2.75 -7.40 9.18
CA ASP A 26 -3.73 -8.03 8.30
C ASP A 26 -4.95 -7.14 8.07
N ARG A 27 -5.40 -6.46 9.13
CA ARG A 27 -6.52 -5.52 9.02
C ARG A 27 -6.18 -4.33 8.14
N MET A 28 -4.98 -3.80 8.27
CA MET A 28 -4.55 -2.66 7.48
C MET A 28 -4.43 -3.01 5.99
N ILE A 29 -3.91 -4.19 5.68
CA ILE A 29 -3.88 -4.67 4.31
C ILE A 29 -5.31 -4.75 3.77
N ARG A 30 -6.22 -5.35 4.51
CA ARG A 30 -7.61 -5.52 4.07
C ARG A 30 -8.34 -4.19 3.91
N ASP A 31 -8.16 -3.28 4.88
CA ASP A 31 -8.97 -2.06 4.94
C ASP A 31 -8.39 -0.89 4.16
N ILE A 32 -7.07 -0.87 3.96
CA ILE A 32 -6.39 0.23 3.27
C ILE A 32 -5.87 -0.21 1.91
N TRP A 33 -5.04 -1.26 1.87
CA TRP A 33 -4.40 -1.67 0.63
C TRP A 33 -5.36 -2.32 -0.36
N THR A 34 -6.16 -3.29 0.08
CA THR A 34 -7.00 -4.07 -0.84
C THR A 34 -7.97 -3.21 -1.66
N PRO A 35 -8.67 -2.21 -1.07
CA PRO A 35 -9.54 -1.34 -1.87
C PRO A 35 -8.78 -0.55 -2.93
N ILE A 36 -7.59 -0.08 -2.59
CA ILE A 36 -6.76 0.68 -3.53
C ILE A 36 -6.25 -0.25 -4.63
N ALA A 37 -5.77 -1.43 -4.26
CA ALA A 37 -5.27 -2.42 -5.21
C ALA A 37 -6.35 -2.84 -6.20
N THR A 38 -7.56 -3.04 -5.71
CA THR A 38 -8.70 -3.41 -6.57
C THR A 38 -8.99 -2.31 -7.58
N ARG A 39 -8.99 -1.08 -7.13
CA ARG A 39 -9.26 0.07 -8.00
C ARG A 39 -8.16 0.27 -9.05
N LEU A 40 -6.91 0.01 -8.68
CA LEU A 40 -5.76 0.13 -9.58
C LEU A 40 -5.51 -1.12 -10.42
N HIS A 41 -6.29 -2.17 -10.20
CA HIS A 41 -6.13 -3.46 -10.87
C HIS A 41 -4.75 -4.09 -10.62
N VAL A 42 -4.24 -3.95 -9.39
CA VAL A 42 -3.01 -4.61 -8.99
C VAL A 42 -3.34 -6.05 -8.59
N PRO A 43 -2.80 -7.05 -9.30
CA PRO A 43 -3.11 -8.44 -8.99
C PRO A 43 -2.35 -8.92 -7.74
N GLU A 44 -2.92 -9.94 -7.09
CA GLU A 44 -2.19 -10.66 -6.06
C GLU A 44 -1.06 -11.45 -6.71
N VAL A 45 0.10 -11.46 -6.04
CA VAL A 45 1.25 -12.24 -6.50
C VAL A 45 1.47 -13.37 -5.51
N PRO A 46 1.40 -14.66 -5.96
CA PRO A 46 1.64 -15.80 -5.07
C PRO A 46 3.00 -15.69 -4.41
N ASN A 47 3.04 -16.03 -3.12
CA ASN A 47 4.26 -16.04 -2.32
C ASN A 47 4.89 -14.67 -2.08
N LEU A 48 4.18 -13.59 -2.40
CA LEU A 48 4.62 -12.23 -2.14
C LEU A 48 3.66 -11.56 -1.17
N HIS A 49 4.19 -11.05 -0.06
CA HIS A 49 3.35 -10.38 0.92
C HIS A 49 2.78 -9.09 0.32
N PRO A 50 1.49 -8.80 0.53
CA PRO A 50 0.85 -7.60 -0.03
C PRO A 50 1.55 -6.30 0.32
N ILE A 51 2.23 -6.21 1.48
CA ILE A 51 2.94 -4.98 1.86
C ILE A 51 4.01 -4.60 0.85
N LEU A 52 4.64 -5.58 0.21
CA LEU A 52 5.67 -5.30 -0.80
C LEU A 52 5.05 -4.65 -2.04
N LEU A 53 3.84 -5.07 -2.41
CA LEU A 53 3.11 -4.44 -3.51
C LEU A 53 2.69 -3.02 -3.14
N ALA A 54 2.25 -2.82 -1.89
CA ALA A 54 1.87 -1.49 -1.41
C ALA A 54 3.07 -0.56 -1.42
N GLU A 55 4.23 -1.02 -0.94
CA GLU A 55 5.46 -0.23 -0.95
C GLU A 55 5.89 0.14 -2.36
N ALA A 56 5.84 -0.81 -3.29
CA ALA A 56 6.18 -0.56 -4.68
C ALA A 56 5.24 0.49 -5.30
N THR A 57 3.95 0.43 -4.95
CA THR A 57 2.96 1.37 -5.44
C THR A 57 3.23 2.78 -4.91
N VAL A 58 3.56 2.91 -3.63
CA VAL A 58 3.92 4.19 -3.01
C VAL A 58 5.15 4.78 -3.70
N MET A 59 6.18 3.97 -3.93
CA MET A 59 7.41 4.42 -4.58
C MET A 59 7.14 4.90 -6.01
N LYS A 60 6.36 4.13 -6.76
CA LYS A 60 6.03 4.48 -8.14
C LYS A 60 5.29 5.80 -8.21
N TYR A 61 4.25 5.95 -7.38
CA TYR A 61 3.46 7.18 -7.34
C TYR A 61 4.33 8.37 -6.93
N GLY A 62 5.15 8.20 -5.89
CA GLY A 62 6.02 9.25 -5.40
C GLY A 62 6.97 9.76 -6.48
N ARG A 63 7.58 8.84 -7.24
CA ARG A 63 8.48 9.21 -8.34
C ARG A 63 7.75 9.90 -9.47
N MET A 64 6.57 9.41 -9.84
CA MET A 64 5.79 9.99 -10.93
C MET A 64 5.35 11.42 -10.63
N HIS A 65 5.14 11.74 -9.36
CA HIS A 65 4.64 13.04 -8.94
C HIS A 65 5.70 13.91 -8.26
N GLY A 66 6.96 13.50 -8.31
CA GLY A 66 8.05 14.29 -7.75
C GLY A 66 8.03 14.42 -6.24
N LEU A 67 7.46 13.45 -5.53
CA LEU A 67 7.34 13.46 -4.08
C LEU A 67 8.49 12.74 -3.38
N MET A 68 9.38 12.16 -4.15
CA MET A 68 10.55 11.42 -3.65
C MET A 68 11.80 11.90 -4.33
#